data_9d0d354afc823256d9cbe8326bf6830d
#
_entry.id   9d0d354afc823256d9cbe8326bf6830d
#
_cell.length_a   1.000
_cell.length_b   1.000
_cell.length_c   1.000
_cell.angle_alpha   90.00
_cell.angle_beta   90.00
_cell.angle_gamma   90.00
#
_symmetry.space_group_name_H-M   'P 1'
#
loop_
_entity.id
_entity.type
_entity.pdbx_description
1 polymer ?
#
loop_
_entity_poly.entity_id
_entity_poly.type
_entity_poly.pdbx_seq_one_letter_code
_entity_poly.pdbx_strand_id
1 'polypeptide(L)'
;MKRSKLTTKQTKLLQTVAVHRVLTAAQLSCLYGLSEEGARRSLKKLRKLGCLQMLAGPMGATSGRTPYVFALNAAGIQILRNSGFVERTVADDRLGPVAPRMMAHQLLQNWCQISHARLISGCDDLGGDFLPSTSPLLAGDEDGPWIAAQASVAGRVRHFVPDAVMGIASQQQDKHLLFFL
;
A
#
# COMPACT_ATOMS: atom_id res chain seq x y z
N MET A 1 -19.96 5.06 -24.43
CA MET A 1 -18.80 4.14 -24.32
C MET A 1 -19.20 2.90 -23.52
N LYS A 2 -19.19 1.70 -24.14
CA LYS A 2 -19.37 0.45 -23.39
C LYS A 2 -18.19 0.28 -22.40
N ARG A 3 -18.45 0.41 -21.10
CA ARG A 3 -17.45 0.06 -20.07
C ARG A 3 -17.19 -1.44 -20.19
N SER A 4 -16.03 -1.83 -20.67
CA SER A 4 -15.60 -3.24 -20.68
C SER A 4 -15.54 -3.71 -19.23
N LYS A 5 -16.28 -4.78 -18.94
CA LYS A 5 -16.32 -5.39 -17.60
C LYS A 5 -14.91 -5.90 -17.28
N LEU A 6 -14.35 -5.47 -16.15
CA LEU A 6 -13.04 -5.98 -15.70
C LEU A 6 -13.13 -7.47 -15.41
N THR A 7 -12.07 -8.21 -15.73
CA THR A 7 -11.94 -9.60 -15.30
C THR A 7 -11.64 -9.67 -13.80
N THR A 8 -11.93 -10.80 -13.16
CA THR A 8 -11.62 -11.04 -11.74
C THR A 8 -10.15 -10.74 -11.41
N LYS A 9 -9.22 -11.15 -12.28
CA LYS A 9 -7.79 -10.85 -12.13
C LYS A 9 -7.50 -9.35 -12.16
N GLN A 10 -8.14 -8.61 -13.07
CA GLN A 10 -7.99 -7.16 -13.17
C GLN A 10 -8.58 -6.43 -11.97
N THR A 11 -9.74 -6.88 -11.47
CA THR A 11 -10.33 -6.34 -10.24
C THR A 11 -9.42 -6.55 -9.04
N LYS A 12 -8.86 -7.75 -8.88
CA LYS A 12 -7.92 -8.05 -7.79
C LYS A 12 -6.66 -7.18 -7.85
N LEU A 13 -6.12 -6.95 -9.04
CA LEU A 13 -4.98 -6.04 -9.22
C LEU A 13 -5.36 -4.58 -8.88
N LEU A 14 -6.56 -4.15 -9.23
CA LEU A 14 -7.04 -2.81 -8.92
C LEU A 14 -7.20 -2.62 -7.40
N GLN A 15 -7.72 -3.64 -6.70
CA GLN A 15 -7.79 -3.69 -5.24
C GLN A 15 -6.41 -3.59 -4.60
N THR A 16 -5.42 -4.31 -5.13
CA THR A 16 -4.04 -4.23 -4.64
C THR A 16 -3.47 -2.82 -4.79
N VAL A 17 -3.72 -2.14 -5.92
CA VAL A 17 -3.30 -0.74 -6.08
C VAL A 17 -4.02 0.17 -5.08
N ALA A 18 -5.29 -0.09 -4.74
CA ALA A 18 -6.01 0.67 -3.71
C ALA A 18 -5.35 0.55 -2.34
N VAL A 19 -5.03 -0.68 -1.91
CA VAL A 19 -4.40 -0.95 -0.61
C VAL A 19 -3.05 -0.26 -0.47
N HIS A 20 -2.25 -0.27 -1.53
CA HIS A 20 -0.90 0.31 -1.51
C HIS A 20 -0.85 1.78 -1.97
N ARG A 21 -1.97 2.36 -2.42
CA ARG A 21 -2.11 3.70 -2.99
C ARG A 21 -1.30 3.93 -4.27
N VAL A 22 -0.03 3.58 -4.24
CA VAL A 22 0.90 3.65 -5.38
C VAL A 22 1.72 2.37 -5.46
N LEU A 23 1.97 1.85 -6.67
CA LEU A 23 2.76 0.64 -6.87
C LEU A 23 3.70 0.78 -8.08
N THR A 24 4.89 0.21 -7.95
CA THR A 24 5.79 -0.06 -9.07
C THR A 24 5.54 -1.45 -9.65
N ALA A 25 6.06 -1.71 -10.86
CA ALA A 25 6.03 -3.05 -11.45
C ALA A 25 6.84 -4.06 -10.63
N ALA A 26 7.96 -3.63 -10.04
CA ALA A 26 8.80 -4.48 -9.17
C ALA A 26 8.04 -4.90 -7.90
N GLN A 27 7.34 -3.98 -7.25
CA GLN A 27 6.50 -4.29 -6.08
C GLN A 27 5.37 -5.27 -6.42
N LEU A 28 4.67 -5.03 -7.54
CA LEU A 28 3.62 -5.95 -7.99
C LEU A 28 4.17 -7.34 -8.36
N SER A 29 5.36 -7.38 -8.96
CA SER A 29 6.09 -8.62 -9.26
C SER A 29 6.32 -9.44 -7.98
N CYS A 30 6.80 -8.81 -6.91
CA CYS A 30 7.03 -9.45 -5.62
C CYS A 30 5.73 -9.95 -4.96
N LEU A 31 4.64 -9.18 -5.04
CA LEU A 31 3.35 -9.53 -4.45
C LEU A 31 2.69 -10.77 -5.10
N TYR A 32 2.89 -10.96 -6.40
CA TYR A 32 2.18 -11.99 -7.17
C TYR A 32 3.09 -13.08 -7.73
N GLY A 33 4.39 -13.06 -7.45
CA GLY A 33 5.34 -14.01 -8.03
C GLY A 33 5.44 -13.91 -9.57
N LEU A 34 5.18 -12.74 -10.13
CA LEU A 34 5.23 -12.49 -11.58
C LEU A 34 6.62 -12.02 -12.00
N SER A 35 6.95 -12.15 -13.29
CA SER A 35 8.08 -11.38 -13.83
C SER A 35 7.74 -9.87 -13.81
N GLU A 36 8.74 -9.02 -13.60
CA GLU A 36 8.53 -7.56 -13.60
C GLU A 36 7.88 -7.06 -14.90
N GLU A 37 8.25 -7.65 -16.04
CA GLU A 37 7.64 -7.31 -17.31
C GLU A 37 6.17 -7.75 -17.40
N GLY A 38 5.82 -8.89 -16.80
CA GLY A 38 4.44 -9.36 -16.67
C GLY A 38 3.60 -8.42 -15.80
N ALA A 39 4.16 -7.99 -14.66
CA ALA A 39 3.56 -7.01 -13.78
C ALA A 39 3.35 -5.66 -14.49
N ARG A 40 4.38 -5.17 -15.20
CA ARG A 40 4.33 -3.93 -15.99
C ARG A 40 3.25 -3.98 -17.07
N ARG A 41 3.13 -5.09 -17.81
CA ARG A 41 2.06 -5.28 -18.82
C ARG A 41 0.68 -5.24 -18.18
N SER A 42 0.50 -5.85 -17.01
CA SER A 42 -0.77 -5.86 -16.29
C SER A 42 -1.18 -4.46 -15.83
N LEU A 43 -0.27 -3.67 -15.27
CA LEU A 43 -0.50 -2.28 -14.88
C LEU A 43 -0.80 -1.38 -16.08
N LYS A 44 -0.04 -1.52 -17.18
CA LYS A 44 -0.30 -0.79 -18.43
C LYS A 44 -1.67 -1.13 -19.01
N LYS A 45 -2.12 -2.38 -18.90
CA LYS A 45 -3.46 -2.80 -19.34
C LYS A 45 -4.56 -2.10 -18.54
N LEU A 46 -4.46 -2.06 -17.22
CA LEU A 46 -5.41 -1.33 -16.36
C LEU A 46 -5.40 0.18 -16.64
N ARG A 47 -4.24 0.76 -16.94
CA ARG A 47 -4.14 2.15 -17.38
C ARG A 47 -4.86 2.37 -18.72
N LYS A 48 -4.68 1.48 -19.72
CA LYS A 48 -5.38 1.56 -21.00
C LYS A 48 -6.90 1.44 -20.85
N LEU A 49 -7.37 0.70 -19.84
CA LEU A 49 -8.78 0.60 -19.46
C LEU A 49 -9.30 1.83 -18.71
N GLY A 50 -8.45 2.83 -18.49
CA GLY A 50 -8.81 4.06 -17.82
C GLY A 50 -9.01 3.93 -16.31
N CYS A 51 -8.45 2.88 -15.66
CA CYS A 51 -8.61 2.64 -14.23
C CYS A 51 -7.42 3.18 -13.40
N LEU A 52 -6.25 3.33 -14.02
CA LEU A 52 -5.03 3.79 -13.39
C LEU A 52 -4.45 5.01 -14.10
N GLN A 53 -3.76 5.83 -13.34
CA GLN A 53 -2.82 6.83 -13.84
C GLN A 53 -1.39 6.38 -13.61
N MET A 54 -0.48 6.90 -14.42
CA MET A 54 0.96 6.63 -14.33
C MET A 54 1.67 7.93 -13.96
N LEU A 55 2.49 7.85 -12.94
CA LEU A 55 3.24 8.96 -12.37
C LEU A 55 4.73 8.72 -12.60
N ALA A 56 5.51 9.79 -12.66
CA ALA A 56 6.96 9.69 -12.55
C ALA A 56 7.31 9.27 -11.11
N GLY A 57 8.20 8.32 -10.97
CA GLY A 57 8.73 7.94 -9.66
C GLY A 57 9.59 9.06 -9.05
N PRO A 58 9.98 8.94 -7.78
CA PRO A 58 10.83 9.93 -7.12
C PRO A 58 12.17 10.05 -7.83
N MET A 59 12.61 11.28 -8.05
CA MET A 59 13.97 11.56 -8.54
C MET A 59 14.98 11.25 -7.43
N GLY A 60 16.07 10.56 -7.75
CA GLY A 60 17.16 10.28 -6.80
C GLY A 60 17.62 8.83 -6.71
N ALA A 61 17.02 7.92 -7.44
CA ALA A 61 17.57 6.57 -7.55
C ALA A 61 18.85 6.61 -8.41
N THR A 62 19.93 6.11 -7.84
CA THR A 62 21.23 5.86 -8.48
C THR A 62 21.09 5.37 -9.91
N SER A 63 21.86 5.97 -10.83
CA SER A 63 22.08 5.63 -12.24
C SER A 63 21.10 4.61 -12.85
N GLY A 64 19.92 5.05 -13.26
CA GLY A 64 18.94 4.21 -13.91
C GLY A 64 17.68 4.99 -14.29
N ARG A 65 16.87 4.41 -15.17
CA ARG A 65 15.60 4.99 -15.58
C ARG A 65 14.65 5.01 -14.37
N THR A 66 14.17 6.18 -13.98
CA THR A 66 13.18 6.35 -12.90
C THR A 66 12.00 5.40 -13.12
N PRO A 67 11.67 4.54 -12.14
CA PRO A 67 10.58 3.58 -12.30
C PRO A 67 9.24 4.31 -12.42
N TYR A 68 8.39 3.85 -13.30
CA TYR A 68 7.02 4.32 -13.35
C TYR A 68 6.22 3.80 -12.14
N VAL A 69 5.44 4.70 -11.57
CA VAL A 69 4.55 4.43 -10.45
C VAL A 69 3.11 4.51 -10.95
N PHE A 70 2.27 3.59 -10.49
CA PHE A 70 0.87 3.49 -10.87
C PHE A 70 -0.01 3.73 -9.64
N ALA A 71 -1.05 4.53 -9.82
CA ALA A 71 -2.05 4.85 -8.81
C ALA A 71 -3.46 4.75 -9.39
N LEU A 72 -4.46 4.61 -8.53
CA LEU A 72 -5.85 4.74 -8.95
C LEU A 72 -6.11 6.16 -9.49
N ASN A 73 -6.98 6.24 -10.48
CA ASN A 73 -7.64 7.49 -10.85
C ASN A 73 -9.11 7.46 -10.39
N ALA A 74 -9.85 8.54 -10.59
CA ALA A 74 -11.26 8.65 -10.19
C ALA A 74 -12.14 7.51 -10.74
N ALA A 75 -11.91 7.08 -11.98
CA ALA A 75 -12.67 5.97 -12.57
C ALA A 75 -12.35 4.63 -11.91
N GLY A 76 -11.08 4.37 -11.55
CA GLY A 76 -10.66 3.19 -10.81
C GLY A 76 -11.27 3.13 -9.40
N ILE A 77 -11.27 4.26 -8.69
CA ILE A 77 -11.91 4.39 -7.37
C ILE A 77 -13.41 4.09 -7.47
N GLN A 78 -14.08 4.67 -8.45
CA GLN A 78 -15.52 4.46 -8.65
C GLN A 78 -15.87 2.99 -8.97
N ILE A 79 -15.01 2.28 -9.71
CA ILE A 79 -15.18 0.85 -9.98
C ILE A 79 -15.09 0.05 -8.68
N LEU A 80 -14.12 0.35 -7.80
CA LEU A 80 -13.96 -0.33 -6.51
C LEU A 80 -15.11 -0.04 -5.56
N ARG A 81 -15.64 1.17 -5.54
CA ARG A 81 -16.86 1.52 -4.77
C ARG A 81 -18.07 0.74 -5.27
N ASN A 82 -18.26 0.68 -6.58
CA ASN A 82 -19.39 -0.05 -7.18
C ASN A 82 -19.30 -1.57 -6.95
N SER A 83 -18.10 -2.10 -6.71
CA SER A 83 -17.90 -3.50 -6.35
C SER A 83 -18.02 -3.81 -4.84
N GLY A 84 -18.25 -2.79 -4.03
CA GLY A 84 -18.33 -2.92 -2.57
C GLY A 84 -16.97 -3.15 -1.88
N PHE A 85 -15.86 -3.05 -2.61
CA PHE A 85 -14.52 -3.21 -2.02
C PHE A 85 -14.10 -1.99 -1.18
N VAL A 86 -14.57 -0.82 -1.55
CA VAL A 86 -14.30 0.43 -0.83
C VAL A 86 -15.62 1.03 -0.39
N GLU A 87 -15.71 1.38 0.88
CA GLU A 87 -16.86 2.09 1.41
C GLU A 87 -17.02 3.48 0.76
N ARG A 88 -18.25 3.95 0.65
CA ARG A 88 -18.54 5.25 0.06
C ARG A 88 -18.04 6.43 0.89
N THR A 89 -17.87 6.21 2.18
CA THR A 89 -17.37 7.17 3.17
C THR A 89 -15.87 7.42 3.07
N VAL A 90 -15.09 6.48 2.50
CA VAL A 90 -13.65 6.66 2.33
C VAL A 90 -13.38 7.74 1.30
N ALA A 91 -12.67 8.78 1.69
CA ALA A 91 -12.31 9.91 0.83
C ALA A 91 -11.38 9.49 -0.32
N ASP A 92 -11.53 10.14 -1.49
CA ASP A 92 -10.77 9.80 -2.69
C ASP A 92 -9.26 10.01 -2.54
N ASP A 93 -8.85 10.99 -1.74
CA ASP A 93 -7.44 11.28 -1.45
C ASP A 93 -6.74 10.18 -0.67
N ARG A 94 -7.48 9.35 0.09
CA ARG A 94 -6.95 8.16 0.78
C ARG A 94 -6.69 6.99 -0.17
N LEU A 95 -7.33 6.95 -1.32
CA LEU A 95 -7.23 5.87 -2.32
C LEU A 95 -6.41 6.27 -3.54
N GLY A 96 -6.37 7.56 -3.81
CA GLY A 96 -5.66 8.16 -4.93
C GLY A 96 -4.15 8.26 -4.73
N PRO A 97 -3.46 8.91 -5.67
CA PRO A 97 -2.01 9.10 -5.60
C PRO A 97 -1.63 9.94 -4.40
N VAL A 98 -0.51 9.62 -3.81
CA VAL A 98 0.11 10.45 -2.77
C VAL A 98 0.76 11.70 -3.38
N ALA A 99 0.91 12.75 -2.57
CA ALA A 99 1.64 13.95 -2.99
C ALA A 99 3.08 13.59 -3.43
N PRO A 100 3.66 14.26 -4.44
CA PRO A 100 4.99 13.91 -4.96
C PRO A 100 6.07 13.82 -3.88
N ARG A 101 6.05 14.72 -2.88
CA ARG A 101 6.97 14.73 -1.75
C ARG A 101 6.87 13.48 -0.86
N MET A 102 5.71 12.83 -0.82
CA MET A 102 5.45 11.62 -0.02
C MET A 102 5.65 10.32 -0.82
N MET A 103 5.94 10.42 -2.12
CA MET A 103 6.01 9.26 -3.01
C MET A 103 7.08 8.26 -2.58
N ALA A 104 8.31 8.74 -2.27
CA ALA A 104 9.40 7.88 -1.84
C ALA A 104 9.08 7.17 -0.53
N HIS A 105 8.49 7.88 0.41
CA HIS A 105 8.05 7.34 1.70
C HIS A 105 6.98 6.26 1.52
N GLN A 106 5.93 6.52 0.74
CA GLN A 106 4.89 5.53 0.46
C GLN A 106 5.44 4.27 -0.22
N LEU A 107 6.37 4.42 -1.17
CA LEU A 107 7.01 3.27 -1.82
C LEU A 107 7.85 2.46 -0.85
N LEU A 108 8.50 3.09 0.12
CA LEU A 108 9.24 2.40 1.19
C LEU A 108 8.29 1.64 2.11
N GLN A 109 7.21 2.25 2.56
CA GLN A 109 6.16 1.56 3.34
C GLN A 109 5.62 0.33 2.60
N ASN A 110 5.35 0.47 1.31
CA ASN A 110 4.91 -0.66 0.50
C ASN A 110 5.94 -1.81 0.49
N TRP A 111 7.23 -1.50 0.41
CA TRP A 111 8.29 -2.51 0.52
C TRP A 111 8.31 -3.18 1.89
N CYS A 112 8.15 -2.42 2.98
CA CYS A 112 8.02 -2.98 4.33
C CYS A 112 6.83 -3.95 4.42
N GLN A 113 5.67 -3.55 3.93
CA GLN A 113 4.46 -4.37 3.90
C GLN A 113 4.65 -5.66 3.07
N ILE A 114 5.24 -5.55 1.88
CA ILE A 114 5.52 -6.70 1.00
C ILE A 114 6.51 -7.66 1.66
N SER A 115 7.57 -7.13 2.26
CA SER A 115 8.58 -7.94 2.95
C SER A 115 8.00 -8.64 4.17
N HIS A 116 7.18 -7.95 4.97
CA HIS A 116 6.46 -8.54 6.09
C HIS A 116 5.54 -9.68 5.64
N ALA A 117 4.70 -9.47 4.63
CA ALA A 117 3.80 -10.50 4.12
C ALA A 117 4.56 -11.72 3.61
N ARG A 118 5.73 -11.54 2.98
CA ARG A 118 6.59 -12.64 2.52
C ARG A 118 7.25 -13.37 3.68
N LEU A 119 7.71 -12.65 4.71
CA LEU A 119 8.27 -13.25 5.91
C LEU A 119 7.24 -14.16 6.59
N ILE A 120 6.04 -13.62 6.85
CA ILE A 120 4.95 -14.39 7.49
C ILE A 120 4.56 -15.61 6.63
N SER A 121 4.41 -15.45 5.32
CA SER A 121 4.04 -16.56 4.44
C SER A 121 5.14 -17.60 4.21
N GLY A 122 6.39 -17.27 4.52
CA GLY A 122 7.55 -18.16 4.39
C GLY A 122 7.95 -18.90 5.67
N CYS A 123 7.27 -18.63 6.79
CA CYS A 123 7.59 -19.18 8.08
C CYS A 123 6.31 -19.69 8.77
N ASP A 124 6.13 -20.99 8.87
CA ASP A 124 4.92 -21.61 9.46
C ASP A 124 4.71 -21.25 10.94
N ASP A 125 5.77 -20.88 11.64
CA ASP A 125 5.77 -20.47 13.05
C ASP A 125 5.40 -19.01 13.27
N LEU A 126 5.43 -18.19 12.22
CA LEU A 126 5.19 -16.76 12.35
C LEU A 126 3.77 -16.39 11.88
N GLY A 127 3.11 -15.58 12.69
CA GLY A 127 1.92 -14.83 12.36
C GLY A 127 2.16 -13.34 12.45
N GLY A 128 1.26 -12.53 11.92
CA GLY A 128 1.37 -11.10 12.12
C GLY A 128 0.49 -10.29 11.18
N ASP A 129 0.35 -9.02 11.53
CA ASP A 129 -0.46 -8.05 10.82
C ASP A 129 0.35 -6.82 10.45
N PHE A 130 -0.05 -6.18 9.36
CA PHE A 130 0.48 -4.91 8.93
C PHE A 130 -0.66 -3.90 8.82
N LEU A 131 -0.61 -2.86 9.65
CA LEU A 131 -1.56 -1.74 9.62
C LEU A 131 -0.94 -0.59 8.82
N PRO A 132 -1.37 -0.35 7.57
CA PRO A 132 -0.90 0.78 6.79
C PRO A 132 -1.50 2.10 7.31
N SER A 133 -0.94 3.24 6.90
CA SER A 133 -1.46 4.58 7.21
C SER A 133 -2.94 4.79 6.85
N THR A 134 -3.47 3.98 5.95
CA THR A 134 -4.89 3.98 5.56
C THR A 134 -5.78 3.17 6.50
N SER A 135 -5.20 2.46 7.48
CA SER A 135 -5.97 1.71 8.47
C SER A 135 -6.82 2.67 9.31
N PRO A 136 -8.11 2.35 9.54
CA PRO A 136 -8.95 3.14 10.43
C PRO A 136 -8.35 3.28 11.84
N LEU A 137 -7.63 2.27 12.33
CA LEU A 137 -6.98 2.28 13.65
C LEU A 137 -5.86 3.34 13.75
N LEU A 138 -5.19 3.68 12.65
CA LEU A 138 -4.19 4.75 12.61
C LEU A 138 -4.80 6.09 12.24
N ALA A 139 -5.88 6.08 11.46
CA ALA A 139 -6.56 7.31 11.06
C ALA A 139 -7.32 7.96 12.23
N GLY A 140 -7.86 7.12 13.16
CA GLY A 140 -8.68 7.59 14.26
C GLY A 140 -10.05 8.12 13.80
N ASP A 141 -10.64 8.94 14.64
CA ASP A 141 -11.90 9.66 14.43
C ASP A 141 -11.72 11.17 14.73
N GLU A 142 -12.82 11.86 15.02
CA GLU A 142 -12.82 13.30 15.35
C GLU A 142 -12.04 13.61 16.65
N ASP A 143 -11.93 12.64 17.56
CA ASP A 143 -11.19 12.75 18.83
C ASP A 143 -9.68 12.49 18.65
N GLY A 144 -9.24 12.03 17.49
CA GLY A 144 -7.84 11.81 17.15
C GLY A 144 -7.49 10.37 16.78
N PRO A 145 -6.20 10.07 16.57
CA PRO A 145 -5.76 8.73 16.19
C PRO A 145 -5.92 7.74 17.34
N TRP A 146 -6.43 6.54 17.05
CA TRP A 146 -6.61 5.49 18.07
C TRP A 146 -5.29 4.82 18.47
N ILE A 147 -4.29 4.89 17.60
CA ILE A 147 -2.95 4.42 17.90
C ILE A 147 -1.99 5.60 17.83
N ALA A 148 -1.47 5.98 19.00
CA ALA A 148 -0.39 6.93 19.14
C ALA A 148 0.74 6.29 19.93
N ALA A 149 1.97 6.59 19.59
CA ALA A 149 3.15 6.08 20.27
C ALA A 149 3.93 7.22 20.93
N GLN A 150 4.74 6.87 21.92
CA GLN A 150 5.64 7.77 22.59
C GLN A 150 7.08 7.27 22.44
N ALA A 151 7.98 8.16 22.14
CA ALA A 151 9.41 7.86 22.12
C ALA A 151 10.18 8.92 22.90
N SER A 152 11.22 8.48 23.63
CA SER A 152 12.19 9.40 24.23
C SER A 152 13.28 9.69 23.23
N VAL A 153 13.37 10.94 22.79
CA VAL A 153 14.41 11.40 21.87
C VAL A 153 15.17 12.53 22.55
N ALA A 154 16.46 12.30 22.74
CA ALA A 154 17.35 13.26 23.45
C ALA A 154 16.79 13.71 24.82
N GLY A 155 16.27 12.78 25.60
CA GLY A 155 15.70 13.03 26.95
C GLY A 155 14.33 13.72 26.96
N ARG A 156 13.70 13.87 25.81
CA ARG A 156 12.35 14.47 25.69
C ARG A 156 11.36 13.43 25.19
N VAL A 157 10.23 13.31 25.85
CA VAL A 157 9.11 12.49 25.38
C VAL A 157 8.46 13.18 24.17
N ARG A 158 8.36 12.45 23.07
CA ARG A 158 7.68 12.87 21.85
C ARG A 158 6.50 11.94 21.59
N HIS A 159 5.35 12.52 21.33
CA HIS A 159 4.18 11.79 20.84
C HIS A 159 4.22 11.81 19.31
N PHE A 160 3.91 10.69 18.71
CA PHE A 160 3.79 10.58 17.26
C PHE A 160 2.72 9.58 16.88
N VAL A 161 2.12 9.79 15.71
CA VAL A 161 1.25 8.81 15.06
C VAL A 161 2.11 8.10 14.03
N PRO A 162 2.28 6.77 14.14
CA PRO A 162 3.08 6.02 13.18
C PRO A 162 2.41 6.03 11.80
N ASP A 163 3.21 6.08 10.75
CA ASP A 163 2.71 5.94 9.38
C ASP A 163 2.27 4.51 9.04
N ALA A 164 2.78 3.51 9.79
CA ALA A 164 2.32 2.14 9.76
C ALA A 164 2.73 1.42 11.05
N VAL A 165 2.03 0.34 11.36
CA VAL A 165 2.39 -0.58 12.46
C VAL A 165 2.52 -1.99 11.90
N MET A 166 3.60 -2.67 12.25
CA MET A 166 3.87 -4.04 11.85
C MET A 166 3.98 -4.91 13.10
N GLY A 167 3.14 -5.91 13.21
CA GLY A 167 3.16 -6.93 14.25
C GLY A 167 3.71 -8.25 13.73
N ILE A 168 4.59 -8.88 14.50
CA ILE A 168 5.07 -10.25 14.25
C ILE A 168 4.91 -11.04 15.55
N ALA A 169 4.29 -12.21 15.46
CA ALA A 169 4.09 -13.12 16.58
C ALA A 169 4.70 -14.49 16.25
N SER A 170 5.45 -15.08 17.20
CA SER A 170 5.84 -16.48 17.13
C SER A 170 4.81 -17.31 17.89
N GLN A 171 4.22 -18.29 17.22
CA GLN A 171 3.24 -19.19 17.84
C GLN A 171 3.91 -20.18 18.82
N GLN A 172 5.18 -20.55 18.58
CA GLN A 172 5.92 -21.51 19.41
C GLN A 172 6.50 -20.86 20.67
N GLN A 173 6.86 -19.59 20.62
CA GLN A 173 7.57 -18.91 21.69
C GLN A 173 6.71 -17.96 22.52
N ASP A 174 5.43 -17.78 22.18
CA ASP A 174 4.53 -16.79 22.78
C ASP A 174 5.17 -15.39 22.86
N LYS A 175 5.89 -15.02 21.77
CA LYS A 175 6.57 -13.73 21.64
C LYS A 175 5.92 -12.87 20.59
N HIS A 176 5.74 -11.61 20.94
CA HIS A 176 5.17 -10.60 20.06
C HIS A 176 6.15 -9.44 19.91
N LEU A 177 6.35 -9.00 18.67
CA LEU A 177 7.15 -7.82 18.34
C LEU A 177 6.26 -6.82 17.62
N LEU A 178 6.37 -5.55 18.01
CA LEU A 178 5.65 -4.45 17.39
C LEU A 178 6.66 -3.43 16.88
N PHE A 179 6.52 -3.06 15.62
CA PHE A 179 7.35 -2.05 14.96
C PHE A 179 6.46 -0.87 14.52
N PHE A 180 6.89 0.33 14.84
CA PHE A 180 6.27 1.58 14.41
C PHE A 180 7.13 2.17 13.28
N LEU A 181 6.52 2.43 12.14
CA LEU A 181 7.18 2.94 10.94
C LEU A 181 6.84 4.41 10.69
#